data_3d17d16b9c1ed372fd4de85855692f10
#
_entry.id   3d17d16b9c1ed372fd4de85855692f10
#
_cell.length_a   1.000
_cell.length_b   1.000
_cell.length_c   1.000
_cell.angle_alpha   90.00
_cell.angle_beta   90.00
_cell.angle_gamma   90.00
#
_symmetry.space_group_name_H-M   'P 1'
#
loop_
_entity.id
_entity.type
_entity.pdbx_description
1 polymer ?
#
loop_
_entity_poly.entity_id
_entity_poly.type
_entity_poly.pdbx_seq_one_letter_code
_entity_poly.pdbx_strand_id
1 'polypeptide(L)'
;MKRRRIQFYQRFFVFTVALVVLLSGLLSQLPNSTMGNTAIAAMNVEFPLSTNGTRIIDAKGKTVLLQGVNWFGMETETHVPHGLWSRDYKEMLSQIKSLGYNTIRLPYSVEALRSDSISAVNYTIGSNKELEGKTPLEVMDIVVKEAERQGLMIVLDSHRLNTKRIPELWYGDGFTEADWIDTWRLLAQRYKNQANIIGADLKNEPHGRASWGTNDLSTDWRLAAERAGNAILRINPNWLIIVEGVELNVPGQKLTNHWWGGNLEGVRRFRVRLKKRNKIVYSPHEYGPGVFNKPYFSDKSFPKNMLQRWETGFYYIERQKIAPIWIGEFGGKQVDKSSIEGIWQNKLVDFIRDKNLSYAYWSWNPNSSDTAGILLSDWQTIDAPKQVMLSRILPVKYKPPVPVARTTNGPTKQLLLAPVSSPTSASRLSSSSGQLQVTTTTDSDWQSGFCVTFKVGNSNSTKVQNWQLTFNMDKAAINNSWNGTFKQKGSEYIVTPLDWGRVIEPNQVRDLGFCANKLNSGGADYLPRNVKVTIAS
;
A
#
# COMPACT_ATOMS: atom_id res chain seq x y z
N MET A 1 -47.67 -47.69 53.34
CA MET A 1 -46.47 -47.63 52.48
C MET A 1 -46.44 -46.46 51.43
N LYS A 2 -47.56 -46.00 50.88
CA LYS A 2 -47.61 -44.93 49.85
C LYS A 2 -47.19 -43.54 50.34
N ARG A 3 -47.45 -43.12 51.61
CA ARG A 3 -47.07 -41.77 52.11
C ARG A 3 -45.54 -41.56 52.33
N ARG A 4 -44.78 -42.62 52.67
CA ARG A 4 -43.31 -42.47 52.85
C ARG A 4 -42.51 -42.36 51.54
N ARG A 5 -43.08 -42.93 50.44
CA ARG A 5 -42.38 -42.78 49.12
C ARG A 5 -42.54 -41.37 48.53
N ILE A 6 -43.69 -40.70 48.76
CA ILE A 6 -43.92 -39.34 48.24
C ILE A 6 -43.00 -38.32 48.94
N GLN A 7 -42.75 -38.46 50.25
CA GLN A 7 -41.82 -37.56 50.98
C GLN A 7 -40.37 -37.78 50.58
N PHE A 8 -39.96 -38.99 50.18
CA PHE A 8 -38.64 -39.28 49.71
C PHE A 8 -38.38 -38.64 48.34
N TYR A 9 -39.31 -38.69 47.40
CA TYR A 9 -39.17 -38.05 46.10
C TYR A 9 -39.23 -36.51 46.18
N GLN A 10 -39.99 -35.92 47.07
CA GLN A 10 -40.03 -34.48 47.29
C GLN A 10 -38.70 -33.96 47.88
N ARG A 11 -38.08 -34.68 48.80
CA ARG A 11 -36.77 -34.32 49.36
C ARG A 11 -35.65 -34.48 48.34
N PHE A 12 -35.72 -35.47 47.46
CA PHE A 12 -34.72 -35.67 46.40
C PHE A 12 -34.83 -34.60 45.32
N PHE A 13 -36.06 -34.20 44.98
CA PHE A 13 -36.32 -33.13 44.00
C PHE A 13 -35.84 -31.76 44.50
N VAL A 14 -36.07 -31.43 45.76
CA VAL A 14 -35.59 -30.18 46.37
C VAL A 14 -34.05 -30.16 46.46
N PHE A 15 -33.39 -31.28 46.75
CA PHE A 15 -31.92 -31.37 46.77
C PHE A 15 -31.33 -31.24 45.36
N THR A 16 -31.97 -31.82 44.35
CA THR A 16 -31.49 -31.74 42.97
C THR A 16 -31.66 -30.32 42.40
N VAL A 17 -32.75 -29.65 42.71
CA VAL A 17 -32.98 -28.25 42.28
C VAL A 17 -32.05 -27.30 43.01
N ALA A 18 -31.76 -27.50 44.30
CA ALA A 18 -30.81 -26.70 45.06
C ALA A 18 -29.37 -26.89 44.56
N LEU A 19 -28.97 -28.11 44.13
CA LEU A 19 -27.65 -28.40 43.59
C LEU A 19 -27.46 -27.78 42.18
N VAL A 20 -28.52 -27.77 41.36
CA VAL A 20 -28.50 -27.14 40.04
C VAL A 20 -28.44 -25.61 40.14
N VAL A 21 -29.09 -25.00 41.11
CA VAL A 21 -29.05 -23.55 41.37
C VAL A 21 -27.71 -23.15 41.97
N LEU A 22 -27.06 -23.98 42.82
CA LEU A 22 -25.72 -23.74 43.34
C LEU A 22 -24.63 -23.91 42.25
N LEU A 23 -24.76 -24.88 41.35
CA LEU A 23 -23.84 -25.04 40.22
C LEU A 23 -24.00 -23.93 39.16
N SER A 24 -25.20 -23.43 38.94
CA SER A 24 -25.42 -22.28 38.06
C SER A 24 -24.92 -20.97 38.67
N GLY A 25 -24.94 -20.83 40.00
CA GLY A 25 -24.38 -19.67 40.71
C GLY A 25 -22.84 -19.67 40.77
N LEU A 26 -22.17 -20.83 40.71
CA LEU A 26 -20.70 -20.96 40.67
C LEU A 26 -20.13 -20.80 39.25
N LEU A 27 -20.93 -21.09 38.21
CA LEU A 27 -20.55 -20.84 36.81
C LEU A 27 -20.65 -19.37 36.42
N SER A 28 -21.35 -18.54 37.18
CA SER A 28 -21.46 -17.09 36.96
C SER A 28 -20.30 -16.27 37.60
N GLN A 29 -19.37 -16.91 38.30
CA GLN A 29 -18.22 -16.26 38.92
C GLN A 29 -16.85 -16.63 38.28
N LEU A 30 -16.85 -17.35 37.17
CA LEU A 30 -15.66 -17.39 36.33
C LEU A 30 -15.51 -16.00 35.69
N PRO A 31 -14.35 -15.34 35.84
CA PRO A 31 -14.14 -14.12 35.09
C PRO A 31 -14.27 -14.49 33.62
N ASN A 32 -15.30 -13.96 32.96
CA ASN A 32 -15.30 -13.89 31.52
C ASN A 32 -13.98 -13.23 31.16
N SER A 33 -13.02 -14.01 30.69
CA SER A 33 -11.99 -13.50 29.83
C SER A 33 -12.71 -12.97 28.59
N THR A 34 -13.22 -11.76 28.71
CA THR A 34 -13.55 -10.93 27.58
C THR A 34 -12.23 -10.79 26.81
N MET A 35 -12.02 -11.69 25.84
CA MET A 35 -11.32 -11.23 24.63
C MET A 35 -12.04 -9.94 24.27
N GLY A 36 -11.35 -8.83 24.50
CA GLY A 36 -11.88 -7.52 24.23
C GLY A 36 -12.33 -7.45 22.78
N ASN A 37 -13.61 -7.62 22.54
CA ASN A 37 -14.25 -6.94 21.44
C ASN A 37 -14.06 -5.46 21.73
N THR A 38 -12.87 -4.94 21.40
CA THR A 38 -12.71 -3.53 21.13
C THR A 38 -13.69 -3.26 20.00
N ALA A 39 -14.86 -2.78 20.33
CA ALA A 39 -15.79 -2.23 19.36
C ALA A 39 -14.97 -1.18 18.59
N ILE A 40 -14.54 -1.55 17.38
CA ILE A 40 -13.87 -0.63 16.47
C ILE A 40 -14.90 0.47 16.28
N ALA A 41 -14.56 1.69 16.68
CA ALA A 41 -15.46 2.81 16.63
C ALA A 41 -16.02 2.91 15.21
N ALA A 42 -17.32 2.71 15.07
CA ALA A 42 -18.01 2.80 13.79
C ALA A 42 -17.60 4.12 13.13
N MET A 43 -17.33 4.10 11.83
CA MET A 43 -17.10 5.33 11.09
C MET A 43 -18.28 6.25 11.32
N ASN A 44 -18.02 7.39 11.97
CA ASN A 44 -19.06 8.39 12.20
C ASN A 44 -19.23 9.25 10.93
N VAL A 45 -19.37 8.56 9.77
CA VAL A 45 -19.50 9.11 8.42
C VAL A 45 -20.74 8.49 7.78
N GLU A 46 -21.62 9.33 7.28
CA GLU A 46 -22.81 8.87 6.58
C GLU A 46 -22.66 8.99 5.07
N PHE A 47 -22.83 7.87 4.40
CA PHE A 47 -22.71 7.80 2.94
C PHE A 47 -24.03 8.20 2.24
N PRO A 48 -23.96 8.67 1.00
CA PRO A 48 -22.77 8.85 0.17
C PRO A 48 -22.02 10.15 0.45
N LEU A 49 -20.72 10.17 0.09
CA LEU A 49 -19.93 11.40 0.12
C LEU A 49 -20.25 12.29 -1.09
N SER A 50 -20.09 13.59 -0.90
CA SER A 50 -20.18 14.60 -1.96
C SER A 50 -19.19 15.73 -1.69
N THR A 51 -19.10 16.69 -2.62
CA THR A 51 -18.26 17.87 -2.45
C THR A 51 -19.11 19.13 -2.31
N ASN A 52 -18.69 20.03 -1.41
CA ASN A 52 -19.27 21.35 -1.24
C ASN A 52 -18.14 22.39 -1.14
N GLY A 53 -17.92 23.14 -2.21
CA GLY A 53 -16.75 24.01 -2.36
C GLY A 53 -15.47 23.17 -2.30
N THR A 54 -14.63 23.43 -1.30
CA THR A 54 -13.35 22.73 -1.09
C THR A 54 -13.44 21.58 -0.09
N ARG A 55 -14.63 21.23 0.37
CA ARG A 55 -14.80 20.18 1.38
C ARG A 55 -15.43 18.95 0.76
N ILE A 56 -14.91 17.79 1.15
CA ILE A 56 -15.64 16.53 1.04
C ILE A 56 -16.57 16.47 2.24
N ILE A 57 -17.84 16.20 2.00
CA ILE A 57 -18.88 16.14 3.04
C ILE A 57 -19.62 14.81 2.97
N ASP A 58 -20.09 14.36 4.12
CA ASP A 58 -20.99 13.21 4.23
C ASP A 58 -22.45 13.59 3.90
N ALA A 59 -23.36 12.62 3.98
CA ALA A 59 -24.78 12.81 3.68
C ALA A 59 -25.48 13.80 4.64
N LYS A 60 -24.92 14.05 5.82
CA LYS A 60 -25.39 15.06 6.78
C LYS A 60 -24.72 16.43 6.59
N GLY A 61 -23.82 16.58 5.62
CA GLY A 61 -23.09 17.81 5.38
C GLY A 61 -21.87 18.03 6.29
N LYS A 62 -21.50 17.04 7.10
CA LYS A 62 -20.30 17.08 7.96
C LYS A 62 -19.05 16.89 7.08
N THR A 63 -18.03 17.71 7.32
CA THR A 63 -16.73 17.59 6.64
C THR A 63 -16.04 16.26 6.98
N VAL A 64 -15.57 15.58 5.95
CA VAL A 64 -14.80 14.33 6.04
C VAL A 64 -13.42 14.58 5.47
N LEU A 65 -12.38 14.30 6.26
CA LEU A 65 -11.01 14.23 5.77
C LEU A 65 -10.67 12.79 5.42
N LEU A 66 -10.21 12.58 4.20
CA LEU A 66 -9.69 11.29 3.76
C LEU A 66 -8.21 11.21 4.16
N GLN A 67 -7.90 10.45 5.20
CA GLN A 67 -6.56 10.26 5.76
C GLN A 67 -6.16 8.81 5.51
N GLY A 68 -5.47 8.58 4.41
CA GLY A 68 -5.32 7.24 3.86
C GLY A 68 -3.89 6.77 3.66
N VAL A 69 -3.83 5.52 3.23
CA VAL A 69 -2.64 4.84 2.73
C VAL A 69 -2.93 4.19 1.38
N ASN A 70 -1.92 4.04 0.56
CA ASN A 70 -1.96 3.18 -0.61
C ASN A 70 -1.57 1.76 -0.21
N TRP A 71 -2.40 0.77 -0.52
CA TRP A 71 -2.07 -0.65 -0.35
C TRP A 71 -2.02 -1.30 -1.72
N PHE A 72 -0.83 -1.29 -2.31
CA PHE A 72 -0.61 -1.73 -3.67
C PHE A 72 -0.37 -3.26 -3.79
N GLY A 73 -0.46 -3.77 -5.01
CA GLY A 73 -0.22 -5.17 -5.36
C GLY A 73 -1.17 -5.72 -6.42
N MET A 74 -2.47 -5.35 -6.40
CA MET A 74 -3.44 -5.85 -7.39
C MET A 74 -3.17 -5.34 -8.81
N GLU A 75 -2.38 -4.31 -8.97
CA GLU A 75 -1.93 -3.79 -10.26
C GLU A 75 -0.71 -4.53 -10.80
N THR A 76 -0.12 -5.44 -10.03
CA THR A 76 1.09 -6.21 -10.36
C THR A 76 0.76 -7.64 -10.78
N GLU A 77 1.76 -8.44 -11.10
CA GLU A 77 1.63 -9.84 -11.52
C GLU A 77 1.02 -10.75 -10.44
N THR A 78 0.94 -10.29 -9.20
CA THR A 78 0.32 -11.06 -8.12
C THR A 78 -1.19 -10.99 -8.14
N HIS A 79 -1.77 -9.92 -8.70
CA HIS A 79 -3.20 -9.63 -8.80
C HIS A 79 -3.93 -9.56 -7.44
N VAL A 80 -3.18 -9.40 -6.35
CA VAL A 80 -3.69 -9.24 -4.98
C VAL A 80 -2.93 -8.15 -4.26
N PRO A 81 -3.48 -7.52 -3.21
CA PRO A 81 -2.71 -6.62 -2.36
C PRO A 81 -1.48 -7.34 -1.81
N HIS A 82 -0.32 -6.68 -1.81
CA HIS A 82 0.93 -7.31 -1.37
C HIS A 82 0.96 -7.54 0.14
N GLY A 83 1.78 -8.53 0.54
CA GLY A 83 1.99 -8.93 1.93
C GLY A 83 1.21 -10.18 2.35
N LEU A 84 0.32 -10.69 1.52
CA LEU A 84 -0.51 -11.86 1.83
C LEU A 84 0.29 -13.17 1.89
N TRP A 85 1.54 -13.16 1.42
CA TRP A 85 2.49 -14.27 1.63
C TRP A 85 3.07 -14.30 3.05
N SER A 86 2.98 -13.19 3.79
CA SER A 86 3.57 -13.00 5.12
C SER A 86 2.56 -12.73 6.21
N ARG A 87 1.37 -12.16 5.87
CA ARG A 87 0.38 -11.73 6.85
C ARG A 87 -1.06 -12.01 6.45
N ASP A 88 -1.91 -12.12 7.47
CA ASP A 88 -3.36 -12.14 7.35
C ASP A 88 -3.88 -10.76 6.88
N TYR A 89 -4.74 -10.74 5.84
CA TYR A 89 -5.28 -9.50 5.29
C TYR A 89 -6.16 -8.73 6.28
N LYS A 90 -6.90 -9.43 7.17
CA LYS A 90 -7.75 -8.79 8.19
C LYS A 90 -6.89 -8.10 9.26
N GLU A 91 -5.76 -8.71 9.63
CA GLU A 91 -4.81 -8.09 10.55
C GLU A 91 -4.16 -6.84 9.94
N MET A 92 -3.82 -6.87 8.65
CA MET A 92 -3.28 -5.69 7.97
C MET A 92 -4.29 -4.54 7.95
N LEU A 93 -5.56 -4.81 7.62
CA LEU A 93 -6.63 -3.82 7.67
C LEU A 93 -6.84 -3.28 9.10
N SER A 94 -6.82 -4.16 10.10
CA SER A 94 -6.93 -3.79 11.51
C SER A 94 -5.80 -2.87 11.95
N GLN A 95 -4.58 -3.15 11.52
CA GLN A 95 -3.42 -2.32 11.83
C GLN A 95 -3.50 -0.95 11.18
N ILE A 96 -3.90 -0.86 9.90
CA ILE A 96 -4.17 0.41 9.21
C ILE A 96 -5.17 1.24 10.04
N LYS A 97 -6.28 0.63 10.42
CA LYS A 97 -7.32 1.31 11.23
C LYS A 97 -6.81 1.76 12.59
N SER A 98 -6.06 0.92 13.29
CA SER A 98 -5.54 1.20 14.63
C SER A 98 -4.57 2.38 14.67
N LEU A 99 -3.87 2.63 13.57
CA LEU A 99 -2.97 3.78 13.42
C LEU A 99 -3.71 5.09 13.14
N GLY A 100 -5.03 5.04 12.95
CA GLY A 100 -5.88 6.22 12.75
C GLY A 100 -6.18 6.55 11.30
N TYR A 101 -5.75 5.74 10.34
CA TYR A 101 -6.15 5.89 8.95
C TYR A 101 -7.62 5.50 8.77
N ASN A 102 -8.30 6.17 7.84
CA ASN A 102 -9.70 5.94 7.55
C ASN A 102 -9.98 5.55 6.09
N THR A 103 -8.98 5.63 5.23
CA THR A 103 -9.12 5.41 3.79
C THR A 103 -7.97 4.56 3.26
N ILE A 104 -8.27 3.67 2.33
CA ILE A 104 -7.27 2.93 1.54
C ILE A 104 -7.49 3.29 0.07
N ARG A 105 -6.44 3.78 -0.59
CA ARG A 105 -6.36 3.81 -2.05
C ARG A 105 -5.87 2.42 -2.48
N LEU A 106 -6.70 1.72 -3.26
CA LEU A 106 -6.46 0.35 -3.69
C LEU A 106 -6.16 0.31 -5.19
N PRO A 107 -4.87 0.28 -5.58
CA PRO A 107 -4.44 0.14 -6.96
C PRO A 107 -4.85 -1.19 -7.57
N TYR A 108 -5.24 -1.18 -8.85
CA TYR A 108 -5.48 -2.38 -9.66
C TYR A 108 -5.01 -2.17 -11.11
N SER A 109 -4.78 -3.26 -11.86
CA SER A 109 -4.64 -3.21 -13.31
C SER A 109 -5.91 -3.72 -14.00
N VAL A 110 -6.18 -3.19 -15.21
CA VAL A 110 -7.29 -3.69 -16.04
C VAL A 110 -7.09 -5.15 -16.39
N GLU A 111 -5.84 -5.57 -16.59
CA GLU A 111 -5.45 -6.97 -16.81
C GLU A 111 -5.81 -7.86 -15.61
N ALA A 112 -5.46 -7.44 -14.37
CA ALA A 112 -5.75 -8.22 -13.17
C ALA A 112 -7.24 -8.52 -13.02
N LEU A 113 -8.11 -7.53 -13.24
CA LEU A 113 -9.56 -7.72 -13.10
C LEU A 113 -10.19 -8.61 -14.20
N ARG A 114 -9.41 -8.99 -15.22
CA ARG A 114 -9.78 -9.93 -16.28
C ARG A 114 -9.09 -11.27 -16.14
N SER A 115 -8.21 -11.43 -15.14
CA SER A 115 -7.51 -12.65 -14.83
C SER A 115 -8.37 -13.58 -13.98
N ASP A 116 -8.17 -14.89 -14.16
CA ASP A 116 -8.83 -15.94 -13.37
C ASP A 116 -7.96 -16.43 -12.21
N SER A 117 -6.75 -15.91 -12.06
CA SER A 117 -5.79 -16.43 -11.08
C SER A 117 -5.09 -15.31 -10.30
N ILE A 118 -4.74 -15.67 -9.08
CA ILE A 118 -3.94 -14.88 -8.15
C ILE A 118 -2.68 -15.64 -7.76
N SER A 119 -1.67 -14.93 -7.29
CA SER A 119 -0.43 -15.54 -6.80
C SER A 119 0.06 -14.83 -5.54
N ALA A 120 1.16 -15.36 -4.94
CA ALA A 120 1.80 -14.79 -3.77
C ALA A 120 0.86 -14.63 -2.55
N VAL A 121 0.01 -15.63 -2.32
CA VAL A 121 -0.83 -15.74 -1.12
C VAL A 121 -0.46 -17.00 -0.36
N ASN A 122 -0.20 -16.85 0.94
CA ASN A 122 -0.06 -17.98 1.84
C ASN A 122 -1.40 -18.30 2.50
N TYR A 123 -2.09 -19.30 1.99
CA TYR A 123 -3.42 -19.74 2.45
C TYR A 123 -3.42 -20.42 3.82
N THR A 124 -2.24 -20.70 4.41
CA THR A 124 -2.14 -21.25 5.77
C THR A 124 -2.15 -20.17 6.84
N ILE A 125 -2.03 -18.88 6.45
CA ILE A 125 -2.04 -17.76 7.37
C ILE A 125 -3.49 -17.29 7.59
N GLY A 126 -4.03 -17.59 8.76
CA GLY A 126 -5.30 -17.06 9.26
C GLY A 126 -6.43 -17.01 8.21
N SER A 127 -6.97 -15.83 7.99
CA SER A 127 -8.09 -15.61 7.07
C SER A 127 -7.72 -15.66 5.59
N ASN A 128 -6.42 -15.71 5.23
CA ASN A 128 -6.01 -15.83 3.83
C ASN A 128 -6.56 -17.11 3.17
N LYS A 129 -6.96 -18.10 3.94
CA LYS A 129 -7.67 -19.30 3.47
C LYS A 129 -8.92 -18.97 2.67
N GLU A 130 -9.60 -17.88 2.99
CA GLU A 130 -10.80 -17.41 2.29
C GLU A 130 -10.52 -16.98 0.83
N LEU A 131 -9.26 -16.70 0.51
CA LEU A 131 -8.79 -16.27 -0.81
C LEU A 131 -8.41 -17.42 -1.74
N GLU A 132 -8.34 -18.66 -1.23
CA GLU A 132 -7.98 -19.82 -2.03
C GLU A 132 -9.00 -20.08 -3.14
N GLY A 133 -8.52 -20.26 -4.38
CA GLY A 133 -9.35 -20.49 -5.56
C GLY A 133 -10.19 -19.27 -6.00
N LYS A 134 -9.89 -18.07 -5.49
CA LYS A 134 -10.57 -16.84 -5.88
C LYS A 134 -9.90 -16.15 -7.06
N THR A 135 -10.71 -15.51 -7.87
CA THR A 135 -10.24 -14.57 -8.90
C THR A 135 -9.82 -13.24 -8.26
N PRO A 136 -9.00 -12.41 -8.93
CA PRO A 136 -8.63 -11.08 -8.41
C PRO A 136 -9.83 -10.21 -8.03
N LEU A 137 -10.90 -10.25 -8.82
CA LEU A 137 -12.11 -9.49 -8.56
C LEU A 137 -12.87 -9.99 -7.32
N GLU A 138 -12.87 -11.30 -7.05
CA GLU A 138 -13.44 -11.88 -5.82
C GLU A 138 -12.56 -11.56 -4.59
N VAL A 139 -11.24 -11.52 -4.75
CA VAL A 139 -10.33 -11.05 -3.69
C VAL A 139 -10.62 -9.59 -3.36
N MET A 140 -10.81 -8.73 -4.36
CA MET A 140 -11.21 -7.33 -4.15
C MET A 140 -12.53 -7.25 -3.36
N ASP A 141 -13.53 -8.07 -3.67
CA ASP A 141 -14.79 -8.13 -2.91
C ASP A 141 -14.56 -8.46 -1.43
N ILE A 142 -13.73 -9.47 -1.16
CA ILE A 142 -13.43 -9.94 0.20
C ILE A 142 -12.72 -8.84 0.99
N VAL A 143 -11.70 -8.22 0.41
CA VAL A 143 -10.94 -7.13 1.03
C VAL A 143 -11.83 -5.91 1.28
N VAL A 144 -12.68 -5.52 0.32
CA VAL A 144 -13.61 -4.38 0.44
C VAL A 144 -14.63 -4.61 1.56
N LYS A 145 -15.21 -5.82 1.65
CA LYS A 145 -16.16 -6.16 2.73
C LYS A 145 -15.49 -6.15 4.10
N GLU A 146 -14.31 -6.67 4.21
CA GLU A 146 -13.58 -6.64 5.48
C GLU A 146 -13.18 -5.20 5.86
N ALA A 147 -12.76 -4.39 4.89
CA ALA A 147 -12.50 -2.97 5.12
C ALA A 147 -13.76 -2.23 5.64
N GLU A 148 -14.94 -2.53 5.09
CA GLU A 148 -16.23 -2.01 5.60
C GLU A 148 -16.47 -2.42 7.05
N ARG A 149 -16.31 -3.70 7.35
CA ARG A 149 -16.48 -4.24 8.72
C ARG A 149 -15.56 -3.54 9.72
N GLN A 150 -14.38 -3.14 9.29
CA GLN A 150 -13.40 -2.43 10.12
C GLN A 150 -13.55 -0.90 10.07
N GLY A 151 -14.54 -0.40 9.33
CA GLY A 151 -14.80 1.03 9.23
C GLY A 151 -13.73 1.78 8.42
N LEU A 152 -13.24 1.17 7.33
CA LEU A 152 -12.31 1.77 6.36
C LEU A 152 -13.04 2.07 5.05
N MET A 153 -12.80 3.27 4.53
CA MET A 153 -13.23 3.68 3.19
C MET A 153 -12.23 3.21 2.13
N ILE A 154 -12.73 2.92 0.94
CA ILE A 154 -11.91 2.51 -0.22
C ILE A 154 -12.08 3.51 -1.35
N VAL A 155 -10.96 3.92 -1.94
CA VAL A 155 -10.88 4.54 -3.25
C VAL A 155 -10.26 3.52 -4.19
N LEU A 156 -10.97 3.12 -5.24
CA LEU A 156 -10.40 2.25 -6.27
C LEU A 156 -9.57 3.10 -7.23
N ASP A 157 -8.39 2.59 -7.58
CA ASP A 157 -7.44 3.30 -8.45
C ASP A 157 -7.09 2.45 -9.67
N SER A 158 -7.41 2.96 -10.86
CA SER A 158 -6.96 2.36 -12.13
C SER A 158 -5.49 2.68 -12.37
N HIS A 159 -4.61 1.91 -11.71
CA HIS A 159 -3.18 2.20 -11.62
C HIS A 159 -2.44 1.88 -12.91
N ARG A 160 -2.76 0.73 -13.50
CA ARG A 160 -2.15 0.24 -14.73
C ARG A 160 -3.19 -0.34 -15.69
N LEU A 161 -2.84 -0.45 -16.95
CA LEU A 161 -3.60 -1.23 -17.92
C LEU A 161 -3.20 -2.69 -17.86
N ASN A 162 -1.90 -2.97 -18.02
CA ASN A 162 -1.30 -4.28 -17.77
C ASN A 162 -0.48 -4.27 -16.47
N THR A 163 0.08 -5.41 -16.07
CA THR A 163 0.85 -5.55 -14.82
C THR A 163 2.28 -5.01 -14.89
N LYS A 164 2.78 -4.59 -16.06
CA LYS A 164 4.22 -4.33 -16.29
C LYS A 164 4.63 -2.89 -15.99
N ARG A 165 3.79 -1.91 -16.33
CA ARG A 165 4.16 -0.49 -16.21
C ARG A 165 2.96 0.43 -16.00
N ILE A 166 3.21 1.65 -15.54
CA ILE A 166 2.25 2.75 -15.54
C ILE A 166 2.22 3.33 -16.96
N PRO A 167 1.09 3.33 -17.67
CA PRO A 167 1.00 3.86 -19.02
C PRO A 167 0.92 5.39 -19.01
N GLU A 168 1.38 6.07 -20.07
CA GLU A 168 1.23 7.51 -20.23
C GLU A 168 -0.25 7.94 -20.29
N LEU A 169 -1.03 7.18 -21.03
CA LEU A 169 -2.44 7.45 -21.32
C LEU A 169 -3.33 6.38 -20.70
N TRP A 170 -4.63 6.60 -20.73
CA TRP A 170 -5.67 5.70 -20.26
C TRP A 170 -6.00 4.57 -21.25
N TYR A 171 -5.19 4.45 -22.30
CA TYR A 171 -5.22 3.38 -23.30
C TYR A 171 -3.80 3.08 -23.79
N GLY A 172 -3.61 1.95 -24.44
CA GLY A 172 -2.33 1.42 -24.86
C GLY A 172 -2.05 0.07 -24.21
N ASP A 173 -0.86 -0.48 -24.41
CA ASP A 173 -0.43 -1.75 -23.79
C ASP A 173 -1.42 -2.92 -24.01
N GLY A 174 -2.11 -2.93 -25.17
CA GLY A 174 -3.11 -3.94 -25.54
C GLY A 174 -4.54 -3.60 -25.14
N PHE A 175 -4.79 -2.45 -24.49
CA PHE A 175 -6.12 -2.00 -24.05
C PHE A 175 -6.54 -0.71 -24.74
N THR A 176 -7.81 -0.62 -25.10
CA THR A 176 -8.44 0.57 -25.67
C THR A 176 -9.02 1.46 -24.58
N GLU A 177 -9.39 2.71 -24.91
CA GLU A 177 -10.18 3.56 -24.02
C GLU A 177 -11.51 2.90 -23.62
N ALA A 178 -12.14 2.16 -24.54
CA ALA A 178 -13.36 1.44 -24.24
C ALA A 178 -13.15 0.37 -23.17
N ASP A 179 -12.05 -0.39 -23.24
CA ASP A 179 -11.69 -1.38 -22.22
C ASP A 179 -11.53 -0.76 -20.84
N TRP A 180 -10.87 0.38 -20.75
CA TRP A 180 -10.70 1.11 -19.49
C TRP A 180 -12.05 1.64 -18.96
N ILE A 181 -12.89 2.26 -19.80
CA ILE A 181 -14.21 2.74 -19.37
C ILE A 181 -15.14 1.59 -18.99
N ASP A 182 -15.11 0.47 -19.71
CA ASP A 182 -15.94 -0.70 -19.41
C ASP A 182 -15.52 -1.39 -18.11
N THR A 183 -14.23 -1.40 -17.80
CA THR A 183 -13.74 -1.81 -16.47
C THR A 183 -14.33 -0.93 -15.37
N TRP A 184 -14.35 0.39 -15.54
CA TRP A 184 -14.98 1.29 -14.58
C TRP A 184 -16.50 1.08 -14.49
N ARG A 185 -17.18 0.79 -15.60
CA ARG A 185 -18.63 0.47 -15.59
C ARG A 185 -18.90 -0.82 -14.83
N LEU A 186 -18.08 -1.85 -15.04
CA LEU A 186 -18.17 -3.11 -14.31
C LEU A 186 -18.04 -2.86 -12.79
N LEU A 187 -17.00 -2.15 -12.35
CA LEU A 187 -16.78 -1.85 -10.94
C LEU A 187 -17.90 -0.99 -10.35
N ALA A 188 -18.36 0.03 -11.08
CA ALA A 188 -19.46 0.90 -10.65
C ALA A 188 -20.77 0.12 -10.46
N GLN A 189 -21.05 -0.86 -11.33
CA GLN A 189 -22.22 -1.72 -11.22
C GLN A 189 -22.07 -2.74 -10.09
N ARG A 190 -20.89 -3.40 -9.99
CA ARG A 190 -20.61 -4.40 -8.97
C ARG A 190 -20.75 -3.83 -7.56
N TYR A 191 -20.22 -2.66 -7.34
CA TYR A 191 -20.15 -2.00 -6.03
C TYR A 191 -21.20 -0.90 -5.83
N LYS A 192 -22.31 -0.95 -6.58
CA LYS A 192 -23.34 0.08 -6.49
C LYS A 192 -23.95 0.22 -5.09
N ASN A 193 -24.02 -0.89 -4.35
CA ASN A 193 -24.57 -0.95 -3.00
C ASN A 193 -23.49 -1.07 -1.91
N GLN A 194 -22.21 -0.95 -2.28
CA GLN A 194 -21.08 -1.04 -1.35
C GLN A 194 -20.71 0.36 -0.89
N ALA A 195 -21.21 0.76 0.28
CA ALA A 195 -21.14 2.15 0.75
C ALA A 195 -19.72 2.64 1.05
N ASN A 196 -18.84 1.77 1.53
CA ASN A 196 -17.46 2.12 1.88
C ASN A 196 -16.54 2.33 0.66
N ILE A 197 -16.93 1.93 -0.56
CA ILE A 197 -16.25 2.38 -1.77
C ILE A 197 -16.76 3.78 -2.08
N ILE A 198 -15.93 4.77 -1.79
CA ILE A 198 -16.34 6.18 -1.82
C ILE A 198 -16.02 6.88 -3.14
N GLY A 199 -15.16 6.30 -3.99
CA GLY A 199 -14.78 6.96 -5.23
C GLY A 199 -13.87 6.16 -6.13
N ALA A 200 -13.71 6.70 -7.34
CA ALA A 200 -12.87 6.20 -8.41
C ALA A 200 -11.76 7.20 -8.72
N ASP A 201 -10.52 6.80 -8.49
CA ASP A 201 -9.33 7.48 -9.02
C ASP A 201 -9.10 6.97 -10.44
N LEU A 202 -9.46 7.82 -11.40
CA LEU A 202 -9.78 7.37 -12.76
C LEU A 202 -8.59 6.75 -13.48
N LYS A 203 -7.39 7.31 -13.29
CA LYS A 203 -6.14 6.80 -13.85
C LYS A 203 -4.94 7.34 -13.08
N ASN A 204 -4.11 6.42 -12.60
CA ASN A 204 -2.86 6.76 -11.95
C ASN A 204 -1.87 7.43 -12.91
N GLU A 205 -1.42 8.61 -12.52
CA GLU A 205 -0.27 9.31 -13.09
C GLU A 205 -0.27 9.47 -14.61
N PRO A 206 -1.20 10.25 -15.19
CA PRO A 206 -1.10 10.67 -16.58
C PRO A 206 0.20 11.47 -16.79
N HIS A 207 1.03 11.04 -17.77
CA HIS A 207 2.36 11.64 -18.04
C HIS A 207 2.73 11.57 -19.52
N GLY A 208 3.94 11.98 -19.87
CA GLY A 208 4.48 11.89 -21.21
C GLY A 208 3.58 12.60 -22.24
N ARG A 209 2.86 11.83 -23.07
CA ARG A 209 1.94 12.35 -24.09
C ARG A 209 0.63 12.91 -23.53
N ALA A 210 0.26 12.60 -22.29
CA ALA A 210 -0.95 13.14 -21.69
C ALA A 210 -0.88 14.67 -21.62
N SER A 211 -1.99 15.32 -21.96
CA SER A 211 -2.14 16.77 -21.98
C SER A 211 -3.37 17.22 -21.19
N TRP A 212 -3.48 18.49 -20.91
CA TRP A 212 -4.65 19.07 -20.24
C TRP A 212 -5.10 20.36 -20.93
N GLY A 213 -6.32 20.37 -21.47
CA GLY A 213 -6.90 21.57 -22.08
C GLY A 213 -6.42 21.84 -23.51
N THR A 214 -5.85 20.88 -24.19
CA THR A 214 -5.46 20.93 -25.61
C THR A 214 -6.63 20.68 -26.55
N ASN A 215 -7.71 20.07 -26.05
CA ASN A 215 -8.87 19.60 -26.81
C ASN A 215 -8.58 18.47 -27.82
N ASP A 216 -7.40 17.88 -27.77
CA ASP A 216 -7.10 16.64 -28.50
C ASP A 216 -7.72 15.44 -27.77
N LEU A 217 -8.71 14.79 -28.39
CA LEU A 217 -9.42 13.66 -27.78
C LEU A 217 -8.51 12.47 -27.43
N SER A 218 -7.39 12.36 -28.10
CA SER A 218 -6.43 11.26 -27.91
C SER A 218 -5.48 11.51 -26.74
N THR A 219 -5.20 12.75 -26.36
CA THR A 219 -4.21 13.10 -25.34
C THR A 219 -4.74 13.98 -24.20
N ASP A 220 -5.85 14.72 -24.41
CA ASP A 220 -6.41 15.59 -23.36
C ASP A 220 -7.08 14.76 -22.25
N TRP A 221 -6.30 14.53 -21.18
CA TRP A 221 -6.74 13.77 -20.01
C TRP A 221 -8.03 14.32 -19.39
N ARG A 222 -8.19 15.64 -19.35
CA ARG A 222 -9.43 16.25 -18.86
C ARG A 222 -10.67 15.71 -19.58
N LEU A 223 -10.61 15.60 -20.92
CA LEU A 223 -11.73 15.09 -21.72
C LEU A 223 -12.00 13.60 -21.46
N ALA A 224 -10.94 12.80 -21.30
CA ALA A 224 -11.07 11.39 -20.94
C ALA A 224 -11.69 11.22 -19.55
N ALA A 225 -11.24 12.02 -18.58
CA ALA A 225 -11.80 12.03 -17.22
C ALA A 225 -13.29 12.41 -17.22
N GLU A 226 -13.71 13.36 -18.08
CA GLU A 226 -15.13 13.69 -18.26
C GLU A 226 -15.93 12.50 -18.82
N ARG A 227 -15.39 11.77 -19.81
CA ARG A 227 -16.04 10.59 -20.40
C ARG A 227 -16.20 9.47 -19.38
N ALA A 228 -15.12 9.08 -18.73
CA ALA A 228 -15.12 8.01 -17.74
C ALA A 228 -15.95 8.37 -16.50
N GLY A 229 -15.72 9.54 -15.91
CA GLY A 229 -16.45 9.98 -14.72
C GLY A 229 -17.96 10.06 -14.96
N ASN A 230 -18.40 10.57 -16.12
CA ASN A 230 -19.81 10.59 -16.47
C ASN A 230 -20.37 9.17 -16.77
N ALA A 231 -19.55 8.23 -17.27
CA ALA A 231 -19.96 6.85 -17.46
C ALA A 231 -20.19 6.16 -16.10
N ILE A 232 -19.28 6.34 -15.14
CA ILE A 232 -19.40 5.85 -13.76
C ILE A 232 -20.67 6.41 -13.10
N LEU A 233 -20.83 7.74 -13.11
CA LEU A 233 -21.92 8.43 -12.39
C LEU A 233 -23.32 8.12 -12.94
N ARG A 234 -23.44 7.63 -14.16
CA ARG A 234 -24.71 7.09 -14.69
C ARG A 234 -25.11 5.78 -14.00
N ILE A 235 -24.15 4.97 -13.57
CA ILE A 235 -24.38 3.67 -12.96
C ILE A 235 -24.40 3.80 -11.45
N ASN A 236 -23.36 4.43 -10.90
CA ASN A 236 -23.19 4.66 -9.47
C ASN A 236 -23.03 6.16 -9.17
N PRO A 237 -24.13 6.87 -8.90
CA PRO A 237 -24.11 8.31 -8.63
C PRO A 237 -23.51 8.68 -7.27
N ASN A 238 -23.17 7.70 -6.44
CA ASN A 238 -22.71 7.90 -5.08
C ASN A 238 -21.20 8.13 -4.98
N TRP A 239 -20.43 7.66 -5.97
CA TRP A 239 -18.98 7.77 -5.95
C TRP A 239 -18.48 9.19 -6.23
N LEU A 240 -17.40 9.55 -5.56
CA LEU A 240 -16.55 10.67 -5.94
C LEU A 240 -15.76 10.29 -7.20
N ILE A 241 -15.52 11.27 -8.05
CA ILE A 241 -14.64 11.14 -9.21
C ILE A 241 -13.36 11.89 -8.90
N ILE A 242 -12.29 11.15 -8.77
CA ILE A 242 -10.97 11.65 -8.42
C ILE A 242 -10.17 11.76 -9.72
N VAL A 243 -9.59 12.94 -9.96
CA VAL A 243 -8.90 13.25 -11.19
C VAL A 243 -7.54 13.83 -10.88
N GLU A 244 -6.52 13.10 -11.23
CA GLU A 244 -5.13 13.55 -11.14
C GLU A 244 -4.80 14.60 -12.20
N GLY A 245 -3.67 15.26 -12.05
CA GLY A 245 -3.11 16.12 -13.09
C GLY A 245 -2.44 15.33 -14.21
N VAL A 246 -1.60 16.02 -14.95
CA VAL A 246 -0.66 15.43 -15.92
C VAL A 246 0.77 15.73 -15.48
N GLU A 247 1.77 15.35 -16.27
CA GLU A 247 3.16 15.78 -16.05
C GLU A 247 3.45 17.08 -16.79
N LEU A 248 3.18 17.07 -18.09
CA LEU A 248 3.53 18.11 -19.06
C LEU A 248 2.30 18.52 -19.88
N ASN A 249 2.52 19.27 -20.96
CA ASN A 249 1.54 19.54 -22.02
C ASN A 249 0.26 20.27 -21.52
N VAL A 250 0.44 21.25 -20.64
CA VAL A 250 -0.62 22.14 -20.18
C VAL A 250 -0.43 23.53 -20.82
N PRO A 251 -1.32 23.99 -21.73
CA PRO A 251 -1.18 25.30 -22.35
C PRO A 251 -1.15 26.44 -21.33
N GLY A 252 -0.02 27.16 -21.28
CA GLY A 252 0.20 28.28 -20.38
C GLY A 252 0.55 27.89 -18.95
N GLN A 253 1.06 26.66 -18.72
CA GLN A 253 1.65 26.27 -17.44
C GLN A 253 2.82 27.18 -17.07
N LYS A 254 3.00 27.42 -15.79
CA LYS A 254 4.02 28.32 -15.24
C LYS A 254 5.24 27.58 -14.72
N LEU A 255 5.04 26.36 -14.24
CA LEU A 255 6.11 25.56 -13.67
C LEU A 255 6.54 24.44 -14.63
N THR A 256 7.80 24.09 -14.52
CA THR A 256 8.38 22.90 -15.16
C THR A 256 8.62 21.82 -14.11
N ASN A 257 8.97 20.63 -14.57
CA ASN A 257 9.35 19.51 -13.69
C ASN A 257 8.26 19.12 -12.67
N HIS A 258 7.01 19.05 -13.10
CA HIS A 258 5.95 18.43 -12.30
C HIS A 258 6.19 16.93 -12.17
N TRP A 259 5.60 16.33 -11.14
CA TRP A 259 5.48 14.88 -11.03
C TRP A 259 4.43 14.35 -12.01
N TRP A 260 4.53 13.09 -12.35
CA TRP A 260 3.44 12.40 -13.03
C TRP A 260 2.17 12.55 -12.20
N GLY A 261 1.05 12.85 -12.82
CA GLY A 261 -0.19 13.15 -12.09
C GLY A 261 -0.20 14.46 -11.28
N GLY A 262 0.92 15.19 -11.18
CA GLY A 262 1.06 16.33 -10.26
C GLY A 262 0.63 17.69 -10.82
N ASN A 263 0.60 17.87 -12.16
CA ASN A 263 0.34 19.16 -12.79
C ASN A 263 -1.16 19.40 -12.97
N LEU A 264 -1.73 20.15 -12.08
CA LEU A 264 -3.13 20.60 -12.14
C LEU A 264 -3.27 22.08 -12.56
N GLU A 265 -2.22 22.75 -13.06
CA GLU A 265 -2.29 24.15 -13.48
C GLU A 265 -3.39 24.41 -14.50
N GLY A 266 -3.70 23.41 -15.33
CA GLY A 266 -4.72 23.47 -16.38
C GLY A 266 -6.15 23.64 -15.88
N VAL A 267 -6.46 23.23 -14.64
CA VAL A 267 -7.80 23.37 -14.03
C VAL A 267 -8.24 24.83 -13.94
N ARG A 268 -7.30 25.78 -13.84
CA ARG A 268 -7.59 27.22 -13.83
C ARG A 268 -8.44 27.67 -15.01
N ARG A 269 -8.16 27.12 -16.19
CA ARG A 269 -8.82 27.49 -17.46
C ARG A 269 -9.77 26.39 -17.96
N PHE A 270 -9.45 25.13 -17.69
CA PHE A 270 -10.11 23.95 -18.24
C PHE A 270 -10.51 22.99 -17.13
N ARG A 271 -11.60 23.28 -16.44
CA ARG A 271 -12.14 22.41 -15.38
C ARG A 271 -12.75 21.15 -15.97
N VAL A 272 -12.65 20.04 -15.23
CA VAL A 272 -13.40 18.82 -15.54
C VAL A 272 -14.89 19.06 -15.34
N ARG A 273 -15.70 18.67 -16.32
CA ARG A 273 -17.15 18.89 -16.35
C ARG A 273 -17.91 17.59 -16.16
N LEU A 274 -18.35 17.36 -14.95
CA LEU A 274 -19.22 16.25 -14.63
C LEU A 274 -20.69 16.68 -14.64
N LYS A 275 -21.59 15.79 -15.11
CA LYS A 275 -23.05 16.00 -15.02
C LYS A 275 -23.50 16.17 -13.56
N LYS A 276 -22.87 15.44 -12.62
CA LYS A 276 -23.02 15.64 -11.16
C LYS A 276 -21.84 16.46 -10.65
N ARG A 277 -22.04 17.76 -10.52
CA ARG A 277 -20.96 18.73 -10.20
C ARG A 277 -20.36 18.54 -8.80
N ASN A 278 -21.12 18.00 -7.87
CA ASN A 278 -20.69 17.78 -6.47
C ASN A 278 -19.99 16.43 -6.26
N LYS A 279 -19.29 15.92 -7.28
CA LYS A 279 -18.57 14.63 -7.21
C LYS A 279 -17.09 14.73 -7.60
N ILE A 280 -16.60 15.90 -7.99
CA ILE A 280 -15.21 16.08 -8.42
C ILE A 280 -14.27 16.31 -7.23
N VAL A 281 -13.15 15.62 -7.22
CA VAL A 281 -11.99 15.83 -6.35
C VAL A 281 -10.75 15.85 -7.24
N TYR A 282 -9.84 16.81 -7.05
CA TYR A 282 -8.56 16.79 -7.77
C TYR A 282 -7.47 16.18 -6.91
N SER A 283 -6.61 15.37 -7.55
CA SER A 283 -5.59 14.58 -6.87
C SER A 283 -4.20 14.85 -7.45
N PRO A 284 -3.38 15.70 -6.83
CA PRO A 284 -1.97 15.78 -7.19
C PRO A 284 -1.16 14.66 -6.55
N HIS A 285 -0.10 14.19 -7.25
CA HIS A 285 0.96 13.38 -6.69
C HIS A 285 2.20 14.22 -6.46
N GLU A 286 2.87 14.04 -5.34
CA GLU A 286 4.07 14.78 -4.95
C GLU A 286 5.12 13.87 -4.31
N TYR A 287 6.36 13.97 -4.80
CA TYR A 287 7.46 13.16 -4.30
C TYR A 287 8.71 13.98 -4.02
N GLY A 288 9.63 13.39 -3.29
CA GLY A 288 10.92 13.98 -2.93
C GLY A 288 12.08 13.51 -3.82
N PRO A 289 13.29 14.00 -3.56
CA PRO A 289 14.47 13.69 -4.37
C PRO A 289 14.91 12.22 -4.28
N GLY A 290 14.41 11.46 -3.30
CA GLY A 290 14.65 10.02 -3.19
C GLY A 290 13.97 9.21 -4.29
N VAL A 291 12.84 9.71 -4.83
CA VAL A 291 12.17 9.12 -5.99
C VAL A 291 12.82 9.61 -7.29
N PHE A 292 12.93 10.92 -7.45
CA PHE A 292 13.66 11.51 -8.57
C PHE A 292 14.14 12.92 -8.20
N ASN A 293 15.45 13.17 -8.38
CA ASN A 293 16.06 14.46 -7.99
C ASN A 293 15.76 15.55 -9.03
N LYS A 294 14.69 16.29 -8.82
CA LYS A 294 14.31 17.42 -9.68
C LYS A 294 15.10 18.69 -9.31
N PRO A 295 15.39 19.59 -10.29
CA PRO A 295 16.28 20.75 -10.09
C PRO A 295 15.89 21.66 -8.93
N TYR A 296 14.60 21.80 -8.63
CA TYR A 296 14.13 22.69 -7.58
C TYR A 296 14.47 22.23 -6.15
N PHE A 297 14.93 21.00 -5.95
CA PHE A 297 15.44 20.52 -4.66
C PHE A 297 16.83 21.07 -4.34
N SER A 298 17.58 21.48 -5.39
CA SER A 298 18.90 22.13 -5.25
C SER A 298 18.82 23.66 -5.27
N ASP A 299 17.62 24.23 -5.35
CA ASP A 299 17.43 25.68 -5.33
C ASP A 299 17.81 26.26 -3.96
N LYS A 300 18.48 27.41 -3.94
CA LYS A 300 18.91 28.08 -2.70
C LYS A 300 17.75 28.46 -1.78
N SER A 301 16.54 28.59 -2.31
CA SER A 301 15.33 28.88 -1.53
C SER A 301 14.64 27.62 -0.96
N PHE A 302 15.13 26.42 -1.27
CA PHE A 302 14.58 25.18 -0.70
C PHE A 302 14.72 25.17 0.83
N PRO A 303 13.69 24.75 1.60
CA PRO A 303 12.39 24.22 1.17
C PRO A 303 11.28 25.29 1.03
N LYS A 304 11.60 26.57 1.08
CA LYS A 304 10.60 27.66 1.00
C LYS A 304 9.90 27.73 -0.36
N ASN A 305 10.66 27.47 -1.44
CA ASN A 305 10.15 27.40 -2.81
C ASN A 305 9.03 26.38 -3.01
N MET A 306 8.98 25.32 -2.21
CA MET A 306 7.94 24.27 -2.31
C MET A 306 6.54 24.82 -2.07
N LEU A 307 6.37 25.77 -1.17
CA LEU A 307 5.05 26.37 -0.90
C LEU A 307 4.49 27.08 -2.14
N GLN A 308 5.33 27.80 -2.86
CA GLN A 308 4.91 28.46 -4.10
C GLN A 308 4.65 27.46 -5.23
N ARG A 309 5.45 26.37 -5.30
CA ARG A 309 5.22 25.30 -6.28
C ARG A 309 3.87 24.63 -6.04
N TRP A 310 3.55 24.25 -4.81
CA TRP A 310 2.27 23.63 -4.47
C TRP A 310 1.09 24.60 -4.70
N GLU A 311 1.26 25.88 -4.33
CA GLU A 311 0.25 26.90 -4.62
C GLU A 311 -0.02 27.03 -6.12
N THR A 312 1.02 27.04 -6.95
CA THR A 312 0.90 27.20 -8.41
C THR A 312 0.40 25.92 -9.07
N GLY A 313 0.93 24.76 -8.66
CA GLY A 313 0.65 23.47 -9.28
C GLY A 313 -0.75 22.94 -9.00
N PHE A 314 -1.27 23.11 -7.78
CA PHE A 314 -2.57 22.52 -7.40
C PHE A 314 -3.34 23.27 -6.30
N TYR A 315 -2.69 23.83 -5.26
CA TYR A 315 -3.43 24.32 -4.09
C TYR A 315 -4.32 25.54 -4.39
N TYR A 316 -4.00 26.32 -5.41
CA TYR A 316 -4.87 27.42 -5.88
C TYR A 316 -6.31 26.95 -6.16
N ILE A 317 -6.53 25.67 -6.50
CA ILE A 317 -7.85 25.07 -6.75
C ILE A 317 -8.72 25.20 -5.50
N GLU A 318 -8.14 24.86 -4.35
CA GLU A 318 -8.83 24.97 -3.06
C GLU A 318 -8.95 26.43 -2.62
N ARG A 319 -7.86 27.20 -2.71
CA ARG A 319 -7.88 28.63 -2.37
C ARG A 319 -8.92 29.42 -3.18
N GLN A 320 -9.15 29.06 -4.44
CA GLN A 320 -10.19 29.67 -5.29
C GLN A 320 -11.56 29.00 -5.15
N LYS A 321 -11.75 28.09 -4.21
CA LYS A 321 -13.00 27.37 -3.96
C LYS A 321 -13.54 26.61 -5.16
N ILE A 322 -12.67 26.01 -5.96
CA ILE A 322 -13.06 25.28 -7.19
C ILE A 322 -13.54 23.87 -6.83
N ALA A 323 -12.73 23.12 -6.08
CA ALA A 323 -13.00 21.75 -5.64
C ALA A 323 -12.07 21.34 -4.49
N PRO A 324 -12.35 20.26 -3.78
CA PRO A 324 -11.42 19.68 -2.81
C PRO A 324 -10.15 19.13 -3.46
N ILE A 325 -9.05 19.16 -2.71
CA ILE A 325 -7.79 18.48 -3.03
C ILE A 325 -7.65 17.24 -2.13
N TRP A 326 -7.27 16.14 -2.75
CA TRP A 326 -6.79 14.93 -2.10
C TRP A 326 -5.43 14.56 -2.66
N ILE A 327 -4.35 14.71 -1.89
CA ILE A 327 -3.00 14.30 -2.33
C ILE A 327 -2.99 12.77 -2.39
N GLY A 328 -3.17 12.21 -3.60
CA GLY A 328 -3.37 10.76 -3.80
C GLY A 328 -2.13 9.94 -3.50
N GLU A 329 -0.96 10.51 -3.75
CA GLU A 329 0.31 9.89 -3.40
C GLU A 329 1.32 10.94 -2.93
N PHE A 330 2.03 10.60 -1.86
CA PHE A 330 3.29 11.19 -1.44
C PHE A 330 4.02 10.22 -0.52
N GLY A 331 5.35 10.21 -0.54
CA GLY A 331 6.13 9.31 0.30
C GLY A 331 7.63 9.46 0.07
N GLY A 332 8.41 8.73 0.85
CA GLY A 332 9.88 8.70 0.76
C GLY A 332 10.48 7.84 1.86
N LYS A 333 11.75 7.48 1.69
CA LYS A 333 12.48 6.66 2.67
C LYS A 333 12.90 7.46 3.89
N GLN A 334 13.38 8.68 3.70
CA GLN A 334 13.97 9.51 4.74
C GLN A 334 12.95 10.51 5.29
N VAL A 335 12.79 10.51 6.60
CA VAL A 335 11.87 11.38 7.33
C VAL A 335 12.59 12.25 8.38
N ASP A 336 13.92 12.24 8.37
CA ASP A 336 14.76 13.06 9.22
C ASP A 336 14.66 14.55 8.87
N LYS A 337 15.33 15.41 9.66
CA LYS A 337 15.30 16.87 9.47
C LYS A 337 16.56 17.41 8.81
N SER A 338 17.45 16.56 8.33
CA SER A 338 18.76 16.91 7.78
C SER A 338 18.90 16.57 6.29
N SER A 339 18.36 15.44 5.86
CA SER A 339 18.32 15.07 4.44
C SER A 339 17.34 15.93 3.65
N ILE A 340 17.62 16.17 2.38
CA ILE A 340 16.73 16.94 1.49
C ILE A 340 15.35 16.28 1.40
N GLU A 341 15.30 14.95 1.28
CA GLU A 341 14.04 14.19 1.24
C GLU A 341 13.27 14.31 2.56
N GLY A 342 13.93 14.14 3.68
CA GLY A 342 13.28 14.27 4.99
C GLY A 342 12.76 15.67 5.25
N ILE A 343 13.53 16.72 4.89
CA ILE A 343 13.09 18.12 4.96
C ILE A 343 11.85 18.34 4.09
N TRP A 344 11.85 17.82 2.85
CA TRP A 344 10.73 17.91 1.92
C TRP A 344 9.48 17.22 2.50
N GLN A 345 9.58 15.96 2.95
CA GLN A 345 8.43 15.23 3.52
C GLN A 345 7.83 15.96 4.74
N ASN A 346 8.70 16.41 5.66
CA ASN A 346 8.26 17.17 6.82
C ASN A 346 7.53 18.46 6.42
N LYS A 347 8.04 19.16 5.38
CA LYS A 347 7.41 20.38 4.86
C LYS A 347 6.05 20.12 4.23
N LEU A 348 5.90 19.02 3.50
CA LEU A 348 4.62 18.64 2.89
C LEU A 348 3.60 18.20 3.96
N VAL A 349 4.03 17.43 4.96
CA VAL A 349 3.17 17.05 6.10
C VAL A 349 2.70 18.28 6.87
N ASP A 350 3.56 19.27 7.10
CA ASP A 350 3.14 20.55 7.71
C ASP A 350 2.14 21.29 6.83
N PHE A 351 2.36 21.32 5.52
CA PHE A 351 1.43 21.94 4.58
C PHE A 351 0.06 21.23 4.56
N ILE A 352 0.01 19.91 4.55
CA ILE A 352 -1.22 19.11 4.64
C ILE A 352 -1.97 19.44 5.93
N ARG A 353 -1.28 19.48 7.07
CA ARG A 353 -1.85 19.83 8.36
C ARG A 353 -2.42 21.24 8.35
N ASP A 354 -1.62 22.22 7.95
CA ASP A 354 -1.95 23.64 8.04
C ASP A 354 -3.08 24.03 7.07
N LYS A 355 -3.23 23.29 5.97
CA LYS A 355 -4.30 23.46 4.98
C LYS A 355 -5.46 22.50 5.17
N ASN A 356 -5.36 21.59 6.14
CA ASN A 356 -6.39 20.58 6.42
C ASN A 356 -6.77 19.75 5.19
N LEU A 357 -5.77 19.28 4.44
CA LEU A 357 -5.96 18.54 3.20
C LEU A 357 -6.19 17.05 3.45
N SER A 358 -6.95 16.44 2.57
CA SER A 358 -7.06 15.00 2.46
C SER A 358 -5.84 14.41 1.74
N TYR A 359 -5.48 13.15 2.05
CA TYR A 359 -4.28 12.51 1.50
C TYR A 359 -4.33 10.98 1.54
N ALA A 360 -3.46 10.31 0.75
CA ALA A 360 -3.06 8.92 0.91
C ALA A 360 -1.52 8.80 0.80
N TYR A 361 -0.89 8.19 1.80
CA TYR A 361 0.56 8.01 1.83
C TYR A 361 0.98 6.81 0.95
N TRP A 362 1.98 6.98 0.13
CA TRP A 362 2.63 5.90 -0.62
C TRP A 362 3.86 5.42 0.13
N SER A 363 3.82 4.21 0.83
CA SER A 363 2.72 3.27 0.81
C SER A 363 2.60 2.55 2.17
N TRP A 364 1.55 1.75 2.32
CA TRP A 364 1.44 0.80 3.43
C TRP A 364 2.55 -0.25 3.36
N ASN A 365 2.75 -0.81 2.18
CA ASN A 365 3.69 -1.86 1.85
C ASN A 365 5.15 -1.46 2.05
N PRO A 366 6.03 -2.34 2.59
CA PRO A 366 7.46 -2.05 2.73
C PRO A 366 8.25 -2.17 1.42
N ASN A 367 7.70 -2.84 0.41
CA ASN A 367 8.41 -3.24 -0.81
C ASN A 367 8.32 -2.23 -1.96
N SER A 368 7.98 -0.97 -1.69
CA SER A 368 8.19 0.10 -2.66
C SER A 368 9.68 0.44 -2.74
N SER A 369 10.27 0.28 -3.93
CA SER A 369 11.71 0.49 -4.15
C SER A 369 12.14 1.94 -3.88
N ASP A 370 11.27 2.90 -4.14
CA ASP A 370 11.59 4.33 -4.10
C ASP A 370 11.29 4.95 -2.73
N THR A 371 10.22 4.53 -2.08
CA THR A 371 9.72 5.16 -0.86
C THR A 371 9.78 4.26 0.36
N ALA A 372 9.98 2.93 0.18
CA ALA A 372 9.66 1.94 1.21
C ALA A 372 8.19 2.11 1.69
N GLY A 373 7.83 1.64 2.86
CA GLY A 373 6.47 1.72 3.38
C GLY A 373 6.37 2.22 4.80
N ILE A 374 5.15 2.24 5.32
CA ILE A 374 4.86 2.41 6.74
C ILE A 374 5.26 1.16 7.51
N LEU A 375 5.17 -0.02 6.87
CA LEU A 375 5.69 -1.27 7.42
C LEU A 375 7.19 -1.41 7.12
N LEU A 376 7.91 -2.10 8.01
CA LEU A 376 9.25 -2.61 7.75
C LEU A 376 9.20 -3.92 6.96
N SER A 377 10.35 -4.43 6.53
CA SER A 377 10.48 -5.61 5.66
C SER A 377 9.88 -6.90 6.23
N ASP A 378 9.59 -6.95 7.53
CA ASP A 378 8.87 -8.04 8.18
C ASP A 378 7.34 -7.99 7.96
N TRP A 379 6.84 -6.99 7.23
CA TRP A 379 5.42 -6.74 6.94
C TRP A 379 4.53 -6.52 8.18
N GLN A 380 5.10 -6.39 9.34
CA GLN A 380 4.40 -6.27 10.62
C GLN A 380 4.82 -5.05 11.43
N THR A 381 6.11 -4.84 11.57
CA THR A 381 6.65 -3.75 12.38
C THR A 381 6.45 -2.41 11.68
N ILE A 382 6.01 -1.42 12.44
CA ILE A 382 5.83 -0.05 11.95
C ILE A 382 7.19 0.66 11.90
N ASP A 383 7.48 1.35 10.79
CA ASP A 383 8.54 2.35 10.72
C ASP A 383 8.17 3.51 11.66
N ALA A 384 8.67 3.46 12.88
CA ALA A 384 8.30 4.40 13.94
C ALA A 384 8.61 5.86 13.58
N PRO A 385 9.78 6.23 13.05
CA PRO A 385 10.05 7.60 12.59
C PRO A 385 9.03 8.10 11.57
N LYS A 386 8.69 7.28 10.59
CA LYS A 386 7.72 7.60 9.54
C LYS A 386 6.31 7.79 10.12
N GLN A 387 5.87 6.87 10.96
CA GLN A 387 4.56 6.96 11.59
C GLN A 387 4.46 8.13 12.59
N VAL A 388 5.53 8.48 13.29
CA VAL A 388 5.59 9.70 14.14
C VAL A 388 5.39 10.95 13.29
N MET A 389 6.05 11.04 12.12
CA MET A 389 5.84 12.14 11.19
C MET A 389 4.39 12.22 10.72
N LEU A 390 3.82 11.10 10.26
CA LEU A 390 2.45 11.03 9.74
C LEU A 390 1.40 11.26 10.83
N SER A 391 1.66 10.90 12.08
CA SER A 391 0.74 11.15 13.18
C SER A 391 0.42 12.63 13.40
N ARG A 392 1.20 13.57 12.83
CA ARG A 392 0.89 15.01 12.87
C ARG A 392 -0.36 15.38 12.07
N ILE A 393 -0.71 14.55 11.10
CA ILE A 393 -1.87 14.71 10.20
C ILE A 393 -2.92 13.59 10.39
N LEU A 394 -2.81 12.82 11.46
CA LEU A 394 -3.76 11.78 11.86
C LEU A 394 -4.46 12.16 13.18
N PRO A 395 -5.69 11.65 13.42
CA PRO A 395 -6.38 11.86 14.67
C PRO A 395 -5.71 11.14 15.84
N VAL A 396 -5.05 10.01 15.57
CA VAL A 396 -4.34 9.20 16.56
C VAL A 396 -2.86 9.59 16.57
N LYS A 397 -2.32 9.92 17.75
CA LYS A 397 -0.90 10.19 17.92
C LYS A 397 -0.15 8.88 18.18
N TYR A 398 0.72 8.51 17.27
CA TYR A 398 1.55 7.31 17.42
C TYR A 398 2.59 7.52 18.52
N LYS A 399 2.64 6.57 19.45
CA LYS A 399 3.67 6.49 20.47
C LYS A 399 4.49 5.23 20.19
N PRO A 400 5.77 5.36 19.82
CA PRO A 400 6.64 4.20 19.66
C PRO A 400 6.66 3.36 20.94
N PRO A 401 6.77 2.03 20.86
CA PRO A 401 7.00 1.19 22.02
C PRO A 401 8.24 1.68 22.77
N VAL A 402 8.11 1.88 24.08
CA VAL A 402 9.26 2.24 24.92
C VAL A 402 10.18 1.02 24.93
N PRO A 403 11.48 1.14 24.61
CA PRO A 403 12.42 0.06 24.77
C PRO A 403 12.37 -0.40 26.24
N VAL A 404 11.99 -1.64 26.49
CA VAL A 404 12.09 -2.23 27.84
C VAL A 404 13.58 -2.30 28.15
N ALA A 405 14.06 -1.40 29.00
CA ALA A 405 15.41 -1.48 29.53
C ALA A 405 15.55 -2.86 30.20
N ARG A 406 16.42 -3.71 29.67
CA ARG A 406 16.82 -4.94 30.40
C ARG A 406 17.46 -4.46 31.68
N THR A 407 16.75 -4.55 32.79
CA THR A 407 17.33 -4.43 34.12
C THR A 407 18.24 -5.63 34.34
N THR A 408 19.52 -5.43 34.13
CA THR A 408 20.56 -6.36 34.59
C THR A 408 20.77 -6.13 36.06
N ASN A 409 19.96 -6.74 36.92
CA ASN A 409 20.28 -6.90 38.33
C ASN A 409 19.68 -8.20 38.86
N GLY A 410 20.53 -9.22 39.05
CA GLY A 410 20.23 -10.45 39.77
C GLY A 410 21.27 -11.53 39.49
N PRO A 411 21.83 -12.22 40.53
CA PRO A 411 22.92 -13.16 40.35
C PRO A 411 22.46 -14.43 39.61
N THR A 412 23.24 -14.80 38.64
CA THR A 412 23.09 -15.94 37.74
C THR A 412 23.03 -17.27 38.52
N LYS A 413 21.86 -17.91 38.50
CA LYS A 413 21.79 -19.37 38.71
C LYS A 413 21.59 -20.02 37.35
N GLN A 414 22.61 -20.69 36.91
CA GLN A 414 22.67 -21.43 35.65
C GLN A 414 21.76 -22.66 35.75
N LEU A 415 20.62 -22.65 35.07
CA LEU A 415 19.86 -23.86 34.74
C LEU A 415 20.04 -24.12 33.26
N LEU A 416 20.74 -25.20 32.97
CA LEU A 416 20.87 -25.78 31.63
C LEU A 416 19.50 -26.30 31.18
N LEU A 417 18.85 -25.56 30.25
CA LEU A 417 17.78 -26.09 29.41
C LEU A 417 18.22 -25.98 27.97
N ALA A 418 18.08 -27.07 27.25
CA ALA A 418 18.47 -27.24 25.86
C ALA A 418 17.84 -26.18 24.95
N PRO A 419 18.50 -25.73 23.87
CA PRO A 419 18.03 -24.66 23.04
C PRO A 419 16.91 -25.14 22.13
N VAL A 420 15.75 -24.48 22.25
CA VAL A 420 14.75 -24.47 21.19
C VAL A 420 15.24 -23.46 20.14
N SER A 421 15.55 -23.96 18.96
CA SER A 421 16.07 -23.20 17.85
C SER A 421 14.99 -22.25 17.29
N SER A 422 15.16 -20.94 17.55
CA SER A 422 14.51 -19.88 16.77
C SER A 422 15.25 -19.73 15.43
N PRO A 423 14.57 -19.51 14.30
CA PRO A 423 15.25 -19.33 13.04
C PRO A 423 15.96 -17.96 13.03
N THR A 424 17.26 -18.01 13.15
CA THR A 424 18.15 -16.87 12.98
C THR A 424 18.16 -16.49 11.50
N SER A 425 17.79 -15.25 11.17
CA SER A 425 18.05 -14.65 9.88
C SER A 425 19.56 -14.56 9.66
N ALA A 426 20.13 -15.58 9.02
CA ALA A 426 21.54 -15.63 8.70
C ALA A 426 21.82 -14.80 7.45
N SER A 427 22.36 -13.60 7.62
CA SER A 427 23.03 -12.87 6.56
C SER A 427 24.33 -13.61 6.20
N ARG A 428 24.34 -14.31 5.07
CA ARG A 428 25.57 -14.87 4.50
C ARG A 428 26.26 -13.81 3.65
N LEU A 429 27.44 -13.40 4.10
CA LEU A 429 28.38 -12.64 3.28
C LEU A 429 28.89 -13.57 2.17
N SER A 430 28.65 -13.23 0.91
CA SER A 430 29.18 -13.95 -0.25
C SER A 430 30.08 -13.02 -1.08
N SER A 431 31.21 -13.59 -1.43
CA SER A 431 32.38 -13.15 -2.20
C SER A 431 32.27 -11.85 -3.01
N SER A 432 33.22 -10.95 -2.75
CA SER A 432 33.55 -9.77 -3.53
C SER A 432 34.41 -10.13 -4.76
N SER A 433 34.01 -9.69 -5.97
CA SER A 433 34.96 -9.41 -7.02
C SER A 433 35.26 -7.91 -6.94
N GLY A 434 36.36 -7.58 -6.37
CA GLY A 434 37.10 -6.27 -6.34
C GLY A 434 36.35 -4.94 -6.25
N GLN A 435 35.12 -4.78 -6.70
CA GLN A 435 34.45 -3.49 -6.83
C GLN A 435 33.01 -3.43 -6.31
N LEU A 436 32.27 -4.51 -6.35
CA LEU A 436 30.89 -4.58 -5.84
C LEU A 436 30.75 -5.64 -4.77
N GLN A 437 29.90 -5.37 -3.80
CA GLN A 437 29.56 -6.31 -2.73
C GLN A 437 28.09 -6.69 -2.85
N VAL A 438 27.75 -7.96 -2.61
CA VAL A 438 26.37 -8.43 -2.55
C VAL A 438 26.07 -9.03 -1.19
N THR A 439 24.95 -8.64 -0.59
CA THR A 439 24.38 -9.25 0.60
C THR A 439 23.07 -9.90 0.23
N THR A 440 22.86 -11.13 0.68
CA THR A 440 21.63 -11.89 0.43
C THR A 440 20.85 -11.99 1.73
N THR A 441 19.58 -11.66 1.70
CA THR A 441 18.65 -11.79 2.83
C THR A 441 17.47 -12.64 2.42
N THR A 442 17.12 -13.64 3.22
CA THR A 442 15.83 -14.34 3.08
C THR A 442 14.80 -13.53 3.84
N ASP A 443 13.91 -12.85 3.11
CA ASP A 443 12.93 -11.95 3.71
C ASP A 443 11.76 -12.70 4.32
N SER A 444 11.40 -13.83 3.70
CA SER A 444 10.34 -14.73 4.17
C SER A 444 10.60 -16.14 3.67
N ASP A 445 10.17 -17.12 4.46
CA ASP A 445 10.28 -18.54 4.14
C ASP A 445 9.08 -19.29 4.71
N TRP A 446 8.32 -19.97 3.85
CA TRP A 446 7.14 -20.74 4.23
C TRP A 446 7.14 -22.11 3.56
N GLN A 447 6.19 -22.96 3.90
CA GLN A 447 6.18 -24.35 3.49
C GLN A 447 6.33 -24.55 1.98
N SER A 448 5.64 -23.77 1.16
CA SER A 448 5.59 -23.91 -0.31
C SER A 448 6.47 -22.93 -1.07
N GLY A 449 7.11 -21.93 -0.42
CA GLY A 449 7.88 -20.89 -1.10
C GLY A 449 8.76 -20.07 -0.17
N PHE A 450 9.45 -19.08 -0.73
CA PHE A 450 10.28 -18.12 -0.01
C PHE A 450 10.54 -16.88 -0.86
N CYS A 451 10.96 -15.80 -0.22
CA CYS A 451 11.42 -14.59 -0.91
C CYS A 451 12.84 -14.22 -0.47
N VAL A 452 13.63 -13.72 -1.41
CA VAL A 452 15.03 -13.30 -1.20
C VAL A 452 15.26 -11.93 -1.78
N THR A 453 15.93 -11.07 -1.00
CA THR A 453 16.48 -9.79 -1.46
C THR A 453 17.99 -9.84 -1.55
N PHE A 454 18.52 -9.38 -2.66
CA PHE A 454 19.93 -9.09 -2.87
C PHE A 454 20.18 -7.59 -2.77
N LYS A 455 21.14 -7.18 -1.96
CA LYS A 455 21.61 -5.80 -1.89
C LYS A 455 23.00 -5.71 -2.49
N VAL A 456 23.12 -5.00 -3.62
CA VAL A 456 24.39 -4.79 -4.33
C VAL A 456 24.89 -3.39 -4.03
N GLY A 457 26.01 -3.30 -3.34
CA GLY A 457 26.64 -2.05 -2.91
C GLY A 457 27.92 -1.73 -3.69
N ASN A 458 28.12 -0.46 -4.02
CA ASN A 458 29.36 0.05 -4.58
C ASN A 458 30.17 0.76 -3.49
N SER A 459 31.22 0.11 -3.00
CA SER A 459 32.14 0.66 -1.99
C SER A 459 33.32 1.44 -2.60
N ASN A 460 33.36 1.63 -3.94
CA ASN A 460 34.43 2.36 -4.60
C ASN A 460 34.18 3.87 -4.63
N SER A 461 35.21 4.61 -4.94
CA SER A 461 35.15 6.06 -5.18
C SER A 461 34.61 6.46 -6.57
N THR A 462 34.40 5.47 -7.47
CA THR A 462 33.90 5.68 -8.83
C THR A 462 32.56 4.96 -9.02
N LYS A 463 31.69 5.50 -9.87
CA LYS A 463 30.44 4.85 -10.24
C LYS A 463 30.68 3.57 -11.03
N VAL A 464 29.86 2.58 -10.80
CA VAL A 464 29.84 1.32 -11.57
C VAL A 464 28.63 1.33 -12.50
N GLN A 465 28.85 0.88 -13.73
CA GLN A 465 27.81 0.75 -14.75
C GLN A 465 27.75 -0.70 -15.25
N ASN A 466 26.55 -1.13 -15.70
CA ASN A 466 26.36 -2.43 -16.35
C ASN A 466 26.85 -3.61 -15.52
N TRP A 467 26.33 -3.77 -14.34
CA TRP A 467 26.60 -4.92 -13.48
C TRP A 467 25.59 -6.04 -13.69
N GLN A 468 25.96 -7.25 -13.34
CA GLN A 468 25.06 -8.39 -13.29
C GLN A 468 25.30 -9.21 -12.02
N LEU A 469 24.24 -9.89 -11.56
CA LEU A 469 24.29 -10.82 -10.45
C LEU A 469 24.02 -12.22 -10.96
N THR A 470 24.75 -13.23 -10.45
CA THR A 470 24.52 -14.64 -10.76
C THR A 470 24.37 -15.44 -9.48
N PHE A 471 23.55 -16.48 -9.52
CA PHE A 471 23.40 -17.46 -8.45
C PHE A 471 22.89 -18.79 -8.97
N ASN A 472 23.06 -19.85 -8.19
CA ASN A 472 22.52 -21.17 -8.51
C ASN A 472 21.29 -21.48 -7.63
N MET A 473 20.24 -22.03 -8.25
CA MET A 473 19.04 -22.51 -7.59
C MET A 473 18.34 -23.53 -8.47
N ASP A 474 18.13 -24.73 -7.97
CA ASP A 474 17.61 -25.89 -8.74
C ASP A 474 16.37 -26.55 -8.10
N LYS A 475 16.08 -26.26 -6.82
CA LYS A 475 14.96 -26.82 -6.07
C LYS A 475 13.82 -25.85 -5.82
N ALA A 476 13.82 -24.73 -6.53
CA ALA A 476 12.73 -23.76 -6.52
C ALA A 476 12.59 -23.08 -7.88
N ALA A 477 11.39 -22.63 -8.17
CA ALA A 477 11.06 -21.88 -9.39
C ALA A 477 10.62 -20.46 -9.02
N ILE A 478 11.27 -19.46 -9.60
CA ILE A 478 10.90 -18.06 -9.41
C ILE A 478 9.51 -17.82 -9.98
N ASN A 479 8.61 -17.31 -9.15
CA ASN A 479 7.25 -16.95 -9.54
C ASN A 479 7.00 -15.45 -9.58
N ASN A 480 7.86 -14.67 -8.90
CA ASN A 480 7.83 -13.21 -8.92
C ASN A 480 9.24 -12.66 -8.71
N SER A 481 9.58 -11.53 -9.36
CA SER A 481 10.87 -10.88 -9.20
C SER A 481 10.73 -9.36 -9.33
N TRP A 482 11.65 -8.59 -8.71
CA TRP A 482 11.65 -7.13 -8.74
C TRP A 482 13.03 -6.56 -8.98
N ASN A 483 13.05 -5.38 -9.59
CA ASN A 483 14.24 -4.54 -9.83
C ASN A 483 15.33 -5.17 -10.72
N GLY A 484 15.04 -6.30 -11.38
CA GLY A 484 15.95 -6.97 -12.29
C GLY A 484 15.25 -7.91 -13.26
N THR A 485 15.89 -8.23 -14.35
CA THR A 485 15.48 -9.27 -15.29
C THR A 485 16.20 -10.56 -14.96
N PHE A 486 15.46 -11.59 -14.56
CA PHE A 486 15.97 -12.89 -14.15
C PHE A 486 15.89 -13.86 -15.34
N LYS A 487 17.04 -14.37 -15.79
CA LYS A 487 17.14 -15.38 -16.86
C LYS A 487 17.73 -16.65 -16.27
N GLN A 488 17.04 -17.77 -16.46
CA GLN A 488 17.48 -19.10 -15.99
C GLN A 488 18.18 -19.86 -17.12
N LYS A 489 19.31 -20.48 -16.80
CA LYS A 489 20.06 -21.42 -17.66
C LYS A 489 20.47 -22.63 -16.83
N GLY A 490 19.69 -23.71 -16.89
CA GLY A 490 19.85 -24.85 -15.99
C GLY A 490 19.57 -24.47 -14.55
N SER A 491 20.51 -24.70 -13.65
CA SER A 491 20.43 -24.27 -12.25
C SER A 491 20.95 -22.83 -12.02
N GLU A 492 21.57 -22.21 -13.01
CA GLU A 492 22.13 -20.87 -12.90
C GLU A 492 21.09 -19.82 -13.29
N TYR A 493 20.98 -18.78 -12.47
CA TYR A 493 20.24 -17.56 -12.76
C TYR A 493 21.21 -16.43 -13.04
N ILE A 494 20.96 -15.69 -14.12
CA ILE A 494 21.66 -14.46 -14.48
C ILE A 494 20.65 -13.32 -14.34
N VAL A 495 20.98 -12.34 -13.51
CA VAL A 495 20.11 -11.22 -13.22
C VAL A 495 20.78 -9.93 -13.67
N THR A 496 20.11 -9.22 -14.57
CA THR A 496 20.52 -7.89 -15.02
C THR A 496 19.60 -6.84 -14.42
N PRO A 497 20.14 -5.73 -13.90
CA PRO A 497 19.32 -4.65 -13.36
C PRO A 497 18.43 -4.05 -14.47
N LEU A 498 17.29 -3.48 -14.08
CA LEU A 498 16.50 -2.62 -14.96
C LEU A 498 17.30 -1.36 -15.32
N ASP A 499 16.89 -0.65 -16.37
CA ASP A 499 17.66 0.49 -16.92
C ASP A 499 18.02 1.55 -15.86
N TRP A 500 17.10 1.87 -14.96
CA TRP A 500 17.32 2.80 -13.86
C TRP A 500 18.28 2.29 -12.77
N GLY A 501 18.47 0.97 -12.67
CA GLY A 501 19.35 0.29 -11.71
C GLY A 501 20.75 0.01 -12.24
N ARG A 502 21.04 0.27 -13.54
CA ARG A 502 22.33 -0.06 -14.18
C ARG A 502 23.53 0.70 -13.61
N VAL A 503 23.30 1.87 -13.03
CA VAL A 503 24.33 2.69 -12.43
C VAL A 503 24.26 2.63 -10.92
N ILE A 504 25.38 2.34 -10.25
CA ILE A 504 25.53 2.43 -8.80
C ILE A 504 26.60 3.46 -8.50
N GLU A 505 26.20 4.62 -7.96
CA GLU A 505 27.11 5.68 -7.54
C GLU A 505 27.97 5.23 -6.33
N PRO A 506 29.09 5.90 -6.04
CA PRO A 506 29.89 5.62 -4.85
C PRO A 506 29.05 5.59 -3.57
N ASN A 507 29.25 4.57 -2.73
CA ASN A 507 28.50 4.32 -1.48
C ASN A 507 26.99 4.11 -1.65
N GLN A 508 26.51 3.91 -2.87
CA GLN A 508 25.11 3.59 -3.16
C GLN A 508 24.88 2.08 -3.13
N VAL A 509 23.64 1.68 -2.75
CA VAL A 509 23.17 0.30 -2.77
C VAL A 509 21.98 0.20 -3.70
N ARG A 510 21.90 -0.90 -4.46
CA ARG A 510 20.74 -1.31 -5.24
C ARG A 510 20.21 -2.61 -4.68
N ASP A 511 18.93 -2.69 -4.48
CA ASP A 511 18.22 -3.91 -4.09
C ASP A 511 17.44 -4.48 -5.27
N LEU A 512 17.44 -5.80 -5.36
CA LEU A 512 16.67 -6.59 -6.30
C LEU A 512 16.36 -7.94 -5.65
N GLY A 513 15.34 -8.62 -6.11
CA GLY A 513 15.00 -9.88 -5.46
C GLY A 513 13.93 -10.67 -6.19
N PHE A 514 13.52 -11.76 -5.57
CA PHE A 514 12.49 -12.62 -6.11
C PHE A 514 11.77 -13.39 -5.00
N CYS A 515 10.56 -13.86 -5.32
CA CYS A 515 9.88 -14.93 -4.61
C CYS A 515 9.87 -16.20 -5.49
N ALA A 516 9.96 -17.37 -4.87
CA ALA A 516 10.00 -18.64 -5.55
C ALA A 516 9.15 -19.69 -4.84
N ASN A 517 8.57 -20.60 -5.62
CA ASN A 517 7.91 -21.80 -5.12
C ASN A 517 8.93 -22.93 -4.96
N LYS A 518 8.90 -23.64 -3.84
CA LYS A 518 9.71 -24.84 -3.61
C LYS A 518 9.17 -25.99 -4.47
N LEU A 519 10.05 -26.64 -5.22
CA LEU A 519 9.68 -27.72 -6.14
C LEU A 519 9.51 -29.08 -5.46
N ASN A 520 10.10 -29.27 -4.26
CA ASN A 520 9.98 -30.49 -3.46
C ASN A 520 9.93 -30.17 -1.97
N SER A 521 9.08 -30.85 -1.22
CA SER A 521 8.81 -30.64 0.21
C SER A 521 9.83 -31.26 1.16
N GLY A 522 11.12 -31.33 0.81
CA GLY A 522 12.11 -31.96 1.65
C GLY A 522 13.53 -31.43 1.47
N GLY A 523 14.01 -30.60 2.41
CA GLY A 523 15.42 -30.23 2.54
C GLY A 523 15.68 -28.72 2.41
N ALA A 524 16.64 -28.19 3.21
CA ALA A 524 16.97 -26.76 3.31
C ALA A 524 17.75 -26.18 2.09
N ASP A 525 17.81 -26.86 0.98
CA ASP A 525 18.76 -26.60 -0.11
C ASP A 525 18.12 -25.86 -1.32
N TYR A 526 16.98 -25.22 -1.10
CA TYR A 526 16.23 -24.46 -2.14
C TYR A 526 16.67 -22.99 -2.28
N LEU A 527 17.44 -22.47 -1.31
CA LEU A 527 17.88 -21.07 -1.32
C LEU A 527 18.97 -20.82 -2.38
N PRO A 528 19.13 -19.57 -2.83
CA PRO A 528 20.22 -19.18 -3.73
C PRO A 528 21.60 -19.52 -3.16
N ARG A 529 22.44 -20.13 -3.99
CA ARG A 529 23.82 -20.48 -3.66
C ARG A 529 24.78 -19.82 -4.65
N ASN A 530 26.05 -19.69 -4.25
CA ASN A 530 27.10 -19.13 -5.12
C ASN A 530 26.75 -17.75 -5.67
N VAL A 531 26.13 -16.91 -4.84
CA VAL A 531 25.72 -15.56 -5.25
C VAL A 531 26.98 -14.72 -5.55
N LYS A 532 27.06 -14.14 -6.75
CA LYS A 532 28.16 -13.31 -7.20
C LYS A 532 27.63 -12.08 -7.94
N VAL A 533 28.30 -10.96 -7.78
CA VAL A 533 28.06 -9.76 -8.58
C VAL A 533 29.31 -9.43 -9.40
N THR A 534 29.13 -9.10 -10.67
CA THR A 534 30.21 -8.74 -11.59
C THR A 534 29.82 -7.52 -12.40
N ILE A 535 30.83 -6.77 -12.86
CA ILE A 535 30.61 -5.69 -13.84
C ILE A 535 30.49 -6.41 -15.20
N ALA A 536 29.37 -6.18 -15.90
CA ALA A 536 29.18 -6.69 -17.24
C ALA A 536 30.04 -5.87 -18.22
N SER A 537 30.81 -6.55 -19.04
CA SER A 537 31.66 -5.94 -20.07
C SER A 537 30.84 -5.32 -21.21
#